data_9c8347544a5b92dd2684dac4fa87400a
#
_entry.id   9c8347544a5b92dd2684dac4fa87400a
#
_cell.length_a   1.000
_cell.length_b   1.000
_cell.length_c   1.000
_cell.angle_alpha   90.00
_cell.angle_beta   90.00
_cell.angle_gamma   90.00
#
_symmetry.space_group_name_H-M   'P 1'
#
loop_
_entity.id
_entity.type
_entity.pdbx_description
1 polymer ?
#
loop_
_entity_poly.entity_id
_entity_poly.type
_entity_poly.pdbx_seq_one_letter_code
_entity_poly.pdbx_strand_id
1 'polypeptide(L)'
;MVSVQILDTKEVTLNFQTTGVLPEGYEYVGVEYKPQTVLVKGTSSVLNMINSITIPEAVLDLTDATGDIKKEVDVSSYLPEGATLVDSSQAKISVVVKIEKHEKREFEVPTANITVSNLGSRYDVKFLKDTVKVELEGLSTELDALDATALTGSIDVSGMTDGEHTVNLELNLDSKFKLSKKATVTVDIVPADSQNTQSTGSSASNKTDIKTEGKTESTTEKEDSAKSEESDSESSKTDKSNTTTQTSATAN
;
A
#
# COMPACT_ATOMS: atom_id res chain seq x y z
N MET A 1 34.70 -4.01 60.30
CA MET A 1 34.14 -4.96 59.30
C MET A 1 34.02 -4.21 57.98
N VAL A 2 34.64 -4.69 56.93
CA VAL A 2 34.43 -4.17 55.57
C VAL A 2 33.33 -5.03 54.97
N SER A 3 32.20 -4.39 54.60
CA SER A 3 31.13 -5.06 53.89
C SER A 3 31.32 -4.80 52.38
N VAL A 4 31.46 -5.84 51.59
CA VAL A 4 31.55 -5.77 50.13
C VAL A 4 30.20 -6.15 49.58
N GLN A 5 29.57 -5.22 48.86
CA GLN A 5 28.33 -5.49 48.15
C GLN A 5 28.65 -5.82 46.69
N ILE A 6 28.22 -6.99 46.22
CA ILE A 6 28.32 -7.38 44.82
C ILE A 6 27.08 -6.87 44.11
N LEU A 7 27.28 -6.13 43.03
CA LEU A 7 26.23 -5.65 42.13
C LEU A 7 26.30 -6.39 40.80
N ASP A 8 25.16 -6.83 40.35
CA ASP A 8 24.98 -7.38 39.01
C ASP A 8 24.52 -6.29 38.03
N THR A 9 24.51 -6.60 36.74
CA THR A 9 24.01 -5.70 35.72
C THR A 9 22.94 -6.39 34.88
N LYS A 10 21.93 -5.64 34.44
CA LYS A 10 20.86 -6.11 33.60
C LYS A 10 20.51 -5.05 32.54
N GLU A 11 20.32 -5.48 31.31
CA GLU A 11 19.76 -4.65 30.25
C GLU A 11 18.25 -4.57 30.45
N VAL A 12 17.70 -3.37 30.44
CA VAL A 12 16.28 -3.10 30.71
C VAL A 12 15.71 -2.22 29.61
N THR A 13 14.55 -2.60 29.11
CA THR A 13 13.84 -1.87 28.06
C THR A 13 13.13 -0.64 28.64
N LEU A 14 13.19 0.46 27.91
CA LEU A 14 12.41 1.67 28.21
C LEU A 14 11.03 1.58 27.56
N ASN A 15 10.01 2.05 28.26
CA ASN A 15 8.64 2.12 27.76
C ASN A 15 8.04 3.49 28.09
N PHE A 16 7.78 4.30 27.07
CA PHE A 16 7.18 5.62 27.20
C PHE A 16 5.68 5.54 26.95
N GLN A 17 4.89 6.00 27.89
CA GLN A 17 3.44 6.13 27.77
C GLN A 17 3.07 7.57 27.41
N THR A 18 1.98 7.75 26.69
CA THR A 18 1.44 9.05 26.28
C THR A 18 0.04 9.24 26.83
N THR A 19 -0.36 10.47 27.07
CA THR A 19 -1.72 10.85 27.48
C THR A 19 -2.19 12.06 26.69
N GLY A 20 -3.45 12.43 26.83
CA GLY A 20 -4.04 13.59 26.19
C GLY A 20 -4.80 13.26 24.91
N VAL A 21 -5.49 14.27 24.39
CA VAL A 21 -6.30 14.18 23.16
C VAL A 21 -5.77 15.19 22.17
N LEU A 22 -5.49 14.71 20.96
CA LEU A 22 -5.09 15.56 19.85
C LEU A 22 -6.27 16.36 19.29
N PRO A 23 -6.02 17.54 18.73
CA PRO A 23 -7.03 18.28 17.98
C PRO A 23 -7.54 17.50 16.77
N GLU A 24 -8.74 17.85 16.31
CA GLU A 24 -9.31 17.26 15.09
C GLU A 24 -8.37 17.46 13.89
N GLY A 25 -8.19 16.39 13.10
CA GLY A 25 -7.31 16.39 11.93
C GLY A 25 -5.83 16.15 12.24
N TYR A 26 -5.50 15.73 13.46
CA TYR A 26 -4.16 15.28 13.83
C TYR A 26 -4.21 13.85 14.38
N GLU A 27 -3.15 13.08 14.12
CA GLU A 27 -3.04 11.70 14.54
C GLU A 27 -1.67 11.43 15.19
N TYR A 28 -1.69 10.61 16.24
CA TYR A 28 -0.49 10.10 16.90
C TYR A 28 0.06 8.92 16.08
N VAL A 29 1.29 9.06 15.58
CA VAL A 29 1.97 8.06 14.77
C VAL A 29 2.84 7.14 15.61
N GLY A 30 3.50 7.68 16.64
CA GLY A 30 4.36 6.89 17.50
C GLY A 30 5.31 7.71 18.37
N VAL A 31 6.12 7.00 19.16
CA VAL A 31 7.20 7.59 19.96
C VAL A 31 8.54 7.03 19.47
N GLU A 32 9.43 7.93 19.12
CA GLU A 32 10.81 7.62 18.74
C GLU A 32 11.78 8.03 19.85
N TYR A 33 12.65 7.14 20.27
CA TYR A 33 13.71 7.42 21.24
C TYR A 33 14.89 6.47 21.06
N LYS A 34 16.05 6.94 21.47
CA LYS A 34 17.30 6.15 21.49
C LYS A 34 18.11 6.51 22.72
N PRO A 35 18.73 5.50 23.42
CA PRO A 35 18.59 4.05 23.18
C PRO A 35 17.23 3.49 23.62
N GLN A 36 16.86 2.30 23.13
CA GLN A 36 15.63 1.60 23.55
C GLN A 36 15.81 0.80 24.83
N THR A 37 17.05 0.49 25.18
CA THR A 37 17.43 -0.22 26.39
C THR A 37 18.54 0.52 27.11
N VAL A 38 18.60 0.36 28.42
CA VAL A 38 19.67 0.90 29.25
C VAL A 38 20.22 -0.19 30.17
N LEU A 39 21.52 -0.08 30.50
CA LEU A 39 22.16 -1.03 31.41
C LEU A 39 22.04 -0.53 32.85
N VAL A 40 21.39 -1.33 33.67
CA VAL A 40 21.11 -1.03 35.08
C VAL A 40 21.96 -1.94 35.98
N LYS A 41 22.51 -1.42 37.04
CA LYS A 41 23.22 -2.15 38.09
C LYS A 41 22.45 -2.12 39.42
N GLY A 42 22.51 -3.23 40.14
CA GLY A 42 21.83 -3.39 41.43
C GLY A 42 22.10 -4.76 42.03
N THR A 43 21.49 -5.07 43.14
CA THR A 43 21.52 -6.44 43.69
C THR A 43 20.67 -7.35 42.82
N SER A 44 21.01 -8.66 42.72
CA SER A 44 20.24 -9.65 41.96
C SER A 44 18.76 -9.63 42.32
N SER A 45 18.41 -9.42 43.57
CA SER A 45 17.02 -9.34 44.04
C SER A 45 16.26 -8.17 43.44
N VAL A 46 16.88 -6.99 43.35
CA VAL A 46 16.28 -5.79 42.75
C VAL A 46 16.18 -5.95 41.24
N LEU A 47 17.25 -6.42 40.59
CA LEU A 47 17.27 -6.57 39.12
C LEU A 47 16.26 -7.62 38.61
N ASN A 48 15.98 -8.65 39.41
CA ASN A 48 14.98 -9.67 39.04
C ASN A 48 13.55 -9.12 39.04
N MET A 49 13.28 -8.03 39.75
CA MET A 49 11.98 -7.36 39.79
C MET A 49 11.79 -6.36 38.64
N ILE A 50 12.88 -5.95 37.97
CA ILE A 50 12.84 -4.96 36.91
C ILE A 50 12.74 -5.66 35.55
N ASN A 51 11.60 -5.59 34.86
CA ASN A 51 11.45 -6.09 33.51
C ASN A 51 11.55 -4.97 32.45
N SER A 52 11.02 -3.80 32.78
CA SER A 52 11.10 -2.59 31.98
C SER A 52 11.06 -1.35 32.88
N ILE A 53 11.56 -0.24 32.39
CA ILE A 53 11.40 1.07 33.00
C ILE A 53 10.25 1.76 32.27
N THR A 54 9.13 1.93 32.96
CA THR A 54 7.95 2.60 32.39
C THR A 54 7.97 4.07 32.82
N ILE A 55 7.98 4.93 31.81
CA ILE A 55 7.87 6.38 31.97
C ILE A 55 6.38 6.73 31.96
N PRO A 56 5.85 7.37 33.03
CA PRO A 56 4.43 7.66 33.14
C PRO A 56 3.90 8.54 31.99
N GLU A 57 2.65 8.34 31.65
CA GLU A 57 1.94 9.08 30.60
C GLU A 57 1.95 10.60 30.79
N ALA A 58 1.91 11.10 32.02
CA ALA A 58 1.96 12.53 32.32
C ALA A 58 3.25 13.22 31.82
N VAL A 59 4.29 12.45 31.49
CA VAL A 59 5.55 12.98 30.93
C VAL A 59 5.37 13.40 29.49
N LEU A 60 4.55 12.68 28.71
CA LEU A 60 4.30 12.92 27.30
C LEU A 60 2.80 13.19 27.09
N ASP A 61 2.39 14.43 27.38
CA ASP A 61 1.03 14.90 27.19
C ASP A 61 0.88 15.43 25.75
N LEU A 62 -0.07 14.88 25.02
CA LEU A 62 -0.40 15.19 23.62
C LEU A 62 -1.50 16.25 23.49
N THR A 63 -2.04 16.73 24.61
CA THR A 63 -3.18 17.66 24.61
C THR A 63 -2.86 18.88 23.75
N ASP A 64 -3.75 19.18 22.80
CA ASP A 64 -3.66 20.30 21.86
C ASP A 64 -2.39 20.35 20.99
N ALA A 65 -1.65 19.25 20.90
CA ALA A 65 -0.44 19.20 20.08
C ALA A 65 -0.80 19.14 18.58
N THR A 66 -0.16 20.00 17.80
CA THR A 66 -0.36 20.12 16.34
C THR A 66 0.89 19.76 15.53
N GLY A 67 1.83 19.07 16.16
CA GLY A 67 3.08 18.62 15.55
C GLY A 67 3.94 17.88 16.55
N ASP A 68 5.11 17.42 16.08
CA ASP A 68 6.05 16.63 16.87
C ASP A 68 6.41 17.28 18.22
N ILE A 69 6.30 16.49 19.31
CA ILE A 69 6.75 16.91 20.64
C ILE A 69 8.14 16.34 20.88
N LYS A 70 9.11 17.22 21.15
CA LYS A 70 10.47 16.84 21.53
C LYS A 70 10.70 17.09 23.00
N LYS A 71 11.12 16.06 23.72
CA LYS A 71 11.36 16.15 25.16
C LYS A 71 12.60 15.36 25.57
N GLU A 72 13.37 15.92 26.50
CA GLU A 72 14.46 15.20 27.16
C GLU A 72 13.92 14.66 28.50
N VAL A 73 14.05 13.36 28.72
CA VAL A 73 13.51 12.67 29.89
C VAL A 73 14.66 12.01 30.64
N ASP A 74 14.76 12.30 31.93
CA ASP A 74 15.72 11.65 32.85
C ASP A 74 15.12 10.33 33.35
N VAL A 75 15.56 9.22 32.73
CA VAL A 75 15.05 7.87 33.03
C VAL A 75 15.59 7.32 34.36
N SER A 76 16.63 7.94 34.92
CA SER A 76 17.15 7.52 36.23
C SER A 76 16.14 7.75 37.37
N SER A 77 15.26 8.73 37.22
CA SER A 77 14.20 9.06 38.19
C SER A 77 13.09 7.99 38.28
N TYR A 78 13.04 7.08 37.29
CA TYR A 78 12.03 6.02 37.24
C TYR A 78 12.59 4.63 37.56
N LEU A 79 13.87 4.57 37.99
CA LEU A 79 14.46 3.35 38.50
C LEU A 79 13.95 3.07 39.94
N PRO A 80 13.70 1.81 40.29
CA PRO A 80 13.36 1.44 41.66
C PRO A 80 14.55 1.65 42.60
N GLU A 81 14.26 1.80 43.88
CA GLU A 81 15.27 1.97 44.92
C GLU A 81 16.27 0.79 44.90
N GLY A 82 17.55 1.10 45.00
CA GLY A 82 18.63 0.12 44.93
C GLY A 82 19.10 -0.25 43.52
N ALA A 83 18.51 0.33 42.48
CA ALA A 83 18.96 0.21 41.10
C ALA A 83 19.50 1.56 40.60
N THR A 84 20.58 1.52 39.80
CA THR A 84 21.16 2.73 39.20
C THR A 84 21.66 2.40 37.79
N LEU A 85 21.74 3.42 36.93
CA LEU A 85 22.34 3.23 35.59
C LEU A 85 23.84 2.92 35.73
N VAL A 86 24.32 2.03 34.85
CA VAL A 86 25.78 1.74 34.76
C VAL A 86 26.49 2.97 34.21
N ASP A 87 25.90 3.57 33.16
CA ASP A 87 26.38 4.79 32.51
C ASP A 87 25.41 5.94 32.80
N SER A 88 25.81 6.88 33.64
CA SER A 88 25.00 8.06 33.98
C SER A 88 24.81 9.04 32.79
N SER A 89 25.64 8.95 31.75
CA SER A 89 25.48 9.77 30.55
C SER A 89 24.23 9.39 29.76
N GLN A 90 23.74 8.16 29.95
CA GLN A 90 22.52 7.65 29.34
C GLN A 90 21.25 7.92 30.16
N ALA A 91 21.35 8.69 31.23
CA ALA A 91 20.19 9.05 32.05
C ALA A 91 19.18 9.91 31.25
N LYS A 92 19.67 10.78 30.39
CA LYS A 92 18.87 11.71 29.61
C LYS A 92 18.60 11.15 28.21
N ILE A 93 17.36 10.81 27.96
CA ILE A 93 16.89 10.26 26.69
C ILE A 93 16.11 11.34 25.95
N SER A 94 16.53 11.62 24.71
CA SER A 94 15.75 12.46 23.80
C SER A 94 14.61 11.65 23.21
N VAL A 95 13.39 12.09 23.47
CA VAL A 95 12.16 11.45 23.01
C VAL A 95 11.47 12.37 22.04
N VAL A 96 11.03 11.83 20.92
CA VAL A 96 10.23 12.53 19.91
C VAL A 96 8.91 11.80 19.76
N VAL A 97 7.83 12.46 20.12
CA VAL A 97 6.48 12.00 19.81
C VAL A 97 6.13 12.49 18.42
N LYS A 98 5.81 11.57 17.54
CA LYS A 98 5.42 11.86 16.17
C LYS A 98 3.92 12.12 16.08
N ILE A 99 3.57 13.29 15.58
CA ILE A 99 2.18 13.73 15.37
C ILE A 99 2.08 14.26 13.96
N GLU A 100 1.23 13.63 13.15
CA GLU A 100 1.01 14.03 11.77
C GLU A 100 -0.39 14.64 11.59
N LYS A 101 -0.49 15.55 10.63
CA LYS A 101 -1.74 16.17 10.22
C LYS A 101 -2.37 15.39 9.09
N HIS A 102 -3.70 15.24 9.14
CA HIS A 102 -4.46 14.75 7.99
C HIS A 102 -4.47 15.80 6.88
N GLU A 103 -4.21 15.36 5.69
CA GLU A 103 -4.25 16.18 4.47
C GLU A 103 -5.35 15.68 3.54
N LYS A 104 -5.78 16.57 2.64
CA LYS A 104 -6.71 16.23 1.55
C LYS A 104 -5.93 16.27 0.25
N ARG A 105 -6.09 15.22 -0.54
CA ARG A 105 -5.40 15.11 -1.83
C ARG A 105 -6.32 14.51 -2.88
N GLU A 106 -6.22 15.05 -4.11
CA GLU A 106 -6.96 14.54 -5.26
C GLU A 106 -6.19 13.39 -5.92
N PHE A 107 -6.91 12.32 -6.23
CA PHE A 107 -6.42 11.14 -6.94
C PHE A 107 -7.28 10.86 -8.16
N GLU A 108 -6.68 10.26 -9.18
CA GLU A 108 -7.39 9.79 -10.37
C GLU A 108 -7.50 8.27 -10.35
N VAL A 109 -8.72 7.77 -10.20
CA VAL A 109 -9.02 6.34 -10.18
C VAL A 109 -9.40 5.89 -11.59
N PRO A 110 -8.74 4.85 -12.15
CA PRO A 110 -9.11 4.32 -13.45
C PRO A 110 -10.52 3.73 -13.43
N THR A 111 -11.35 4.07 -14.42
CA THR A 111 -12.71 3.51 -14.52
C THR A 111 -12.73 2.01 -14.80
N ALA A 112 -11.63 1.47 -15.36
CA ALA A 112 -11.42 0.04 -15.50
C ALA A 112 -11.43 -0.73 -14.17
N ASN A 113 -11.17 -0.06 -13.04
CA ASN A 113 -11.18 -0.64 -11.71
C ASN A 113 -12.54 -0.47 -11.00
N ILE A 114 -13.54 0.05 -11.70
CA ILE A 114 -14.88 0.29 -11.15
C ILE A 114 -15.81 -0.82 -11.61
N THR A 115 -16.35 -1.54 -10.66
CA THR A 115 -17.35 -2.59 -10.91
C THR A 115 -18.74 -1.99 -11.02
N VAL A 116 -19.48 -2.40 -12.03
CA VAL A 116 -20.88 -2.00 -12.21
C VAL A 116 -21.78 -3.07 -11.62
N SER A 117 -22.67 -2.66 -10.71
CA SER A 117 -23.64 -3.53 -10.05
C SER A 117 -25.06 -3.25 -10.50
N ASN A 118 -25.91 -4.29 -10.49
CA ASN A 118 -27.34 -4.22 -10.78
C ASN A 118 -27.69 -3.69 -12.18
N LEU A 119 -26.81 -3.90 -13.16
CA LEU A 119 -27.08 -3.61 -14.56
C LEU A 119 -28.11 -4.61 -15.10
N GLY A 120 -29.16 -4.08 -15.73
CA GLY A 120 -30.14 -4.94 -16.41
C GLY A 120 -29.51 -5.68 -17.59
N SER A 121 -29.88 -6.96 -17.79
CA SER A 121 -29.29 -7.88 -18.79
C SER A 121 -29.41 -7.39 -20.26
N ARG A 122 -30.15 -6.34 -20.51
CA ARG A 122 -30.34 -5.75 -21.84
C ARG A 122 -29.49 -4.52 -22.09
N TYR A 123 -28.62 -4.17 -21.15
CA TYR A 123 -27.86 -2.94 -21.18
C TYR A 123 -26.37 -3.20 -20.99
N ASP A 124 -25.56 -2.34 -21.60
CA ASP A 124 -24.13 -2.18 -21.35
C ASP A 124 -23.86 -0.81 -20.78
N VAL A 125 -22.77 -0.65 -20.05
CA VAL A 125 -22.33 0.62 -19.46
C VAL A 125 -21.03 1.06 -20.11
N LYS A 126 -21.02 2.32 -20.55
CA LYS A 126 -19.81 3.01 -21.03
C LYS A 126 -19.48 4.14 -20.08
N PHE A 127 -18.26 4.13 -19.57
CA PHE A 127 -17.73 5.27 -18.82
C PHE A 127 -17.36 6.39 -19.82
N LEU A 128 -17.79 7.60 -19.54
CA LEU A 128 -17.51 8.75 -20.42
C LEU A 128 -16.09 9.29 -20.27
N LYS A 129 -15.37 8.85 -19.24
CA LYS A 129 -13.97 9.21 -18.95
C LYS A 129 -13.21 7.98 -18.53
N ASP A 130 -11.91 7.95 -18.81
CA ASP A 130 -11.03 6.84 -18.43
C ASP A 130 -10.64 6.87 -16.95
N THR A 131 -10.77 8.04 -16.31
CA THR A 131 -10.48 8.24 -14.88
C THR A 131 -11.56 9.04 -14.17
N VAL A 132 -11.70 8.82 -12.85
CA VAL A 132 -12.56 9.59 -11.95
C VAL A 132 -11.68 10.27 -10.90
N LYS A 133 -11.88 11.57 -10.72
CA LYS A 133 -11.22 12.34 -9.66
C LYS A 133 -11.93 12.15 -8.34
N VAL A 134 -11.16 11.78 -7.32
CA VAL A 134 -11.63 11.58 -5.96
C VAL A 134 -10.73 12.34 -5.00
N GLU A 135 -11.30 12.96 -3.97
CA GLU A 135 -10.54 13.64 -2.92
C GLU A 135 -10.52 12.77 -1.67
N LEU A 136 -9.33 12.31 -1.30
CA LEU A 136 -9.10 11.49 -0.12
C LEU A 136 -8.44 12.32 0.99
N GLU A 137 -8.78 12.00 2.22
CA GLU A 137 -8.21 12.54 3.45
C GLU A 137 -7.51 11.42 4.20
N GLY A 138 -6.28 11.67 4.64
CA GLY A 138 -5.44 10.73 5.39
C GLY A 138 -4.13 11.39 5.81
N LEU A 139 -3.24 10.64 6.45
CA LEU A 139 -1.90 11.12 6.79
C LEU A 139 -1.09 11.37 5.52
N SER A 140 -0.26 12.42 5.53
CA SER A 140 0.55 12.82 4.38
C SER A 140 1.43 11.67 3.89
N THR A 141 2.10 10.98 4.80
CA THR A 141 2.96 9.83 4.50
C THR A 141 2.22 8.67 3.86
N GLU A 142 0.97 8.42 4.28
CA GLU A 142 0.14 7.35 3.73
C GLU A 142 -0.46 7.72 2.37
N LEU A 143 -0.85 8.99 2.19
CA LEU A 143 -1.29 9.51 0.89
C LEU A 143 -0.16 9.51 -0.14
N ASP A 144 1.11 9.72 0.28
CA ASP A 144 2.29 9.63 -0.59
C ASP A 144 2.57 8.18 -1.05
N ALA A 145 2.27 7.22 -0.21
CA ALA A 145 2.44 5.79 -0.49
C ALA A 145 1.26 5.17 -1.25
N LEU A 146 0.14 5.90 -1.39
CA LEU A 146 -1.07 5.37 -2.02
C LEU A 146 -0.92 5.27 -3.54
N ASP A 147 -1.05 4.07 -4.07
CA ASP A 147 -1.17 3.84 -5.52
C ASP A 147 -2.62 4.02 -5.97
N ALA A 148 -2.92 5.16 -6.57
CA ALA A 148 -4.26 5.47 -7.08
C ALA A 148 -4.72 4.49 -8.18
N THR A 149 -3.78 3.88 -8.91
CA THR A 149 -4.09 2.91 -9.98
C THR A 149 -4.54 1.56 -9.44
N ALA A 150 -4.27 1.28 -8.17
CA ALA A 150 -4.73 0.08 -7.46
C ALA A 150 -6.08 0.26 -6.75
N LEU A 151 -6.59 1.50 -6.67
CA LEU A 151 -7.89 1.77 -6.07
C LEU A 151 -9.01 1.12 -6.88
N THR A 152 -9.92 0.47 -6.17
CA THR A 152 -11.10 -0.16 -6.75
C THR A 152 -12.37 0.44 -6.17
N GLY A 153 -13.45 0.32 -6.91
CA GLY A 153 -14.75 0.81 -6.46
C GLY A 153 -15.92 0.12 -7.14
N SER A 154 -17.10 0.53 -6.77
CA SER A 154 -18.33 0.06 -7.39
C SER A 154 -19.35 1.18 -7.56
N ILE A 155 -20.18 1.02 -8.57
CA ILE A 155 -21.37 1.85 -8.81
C ILE A 155 -22.60 0.96 -8.89
N ASP A 156 -23.71 1.47 -8.39
CA ASP A 156 -25.03 0.84 -8.50
C ASP A 156 -25.87 1.56 -9.55
N VAL A 157 -26.22 0.85 -10.61
CA VAL A 157 -27.06 1.36 -11.70
C VAL A 157 -28.47 0.76 -11.69
N SER A 158 -28.94 0.30 -10.52
CA SER A 158 -30.27 -0.27 -10.37
C SER A 158 -31.36 0.68 -10.80
N GLY A 159 -32.29 0.19 -11.62
CA GLY A 159 -33.43 0.94 -12.10
C GLY A 159 -33.14 2.04 -13.12
N MET A 160 -31.88 2.13 -13.59
CA MET A 160 -31.51 3.07 -14.65
C MET A 160 -31.85 2.50 -16.03
N THR A 161 -32.19 3.38 -16.95
CA THR A 161 -32.50 3.07 -18.35
C THR A 161 -31.40 3.63 -19.24
N ASP A 162 -31.56 3.47 -20.56
CA ASP A 162 -30.63 4.04 -21.54
C ASP A 162 -30.44 5.56 -21.39
N GLY A 163 -29.22 6.02 -21.65
CA GLY A 163 -28.80 7.41 -21.57
C GLY A 163 -27.70 7.69 -20.53
N GLU A 164 -27.36 8.97 -20.41
CA GLU A 164 -26.32 9.44 -19.49
C GLU A 164 -26.85 9.56 -18.06
N HIS A 165 -26.10 8.98 -17.12
CA HIS A 165 -26.39 9.01 -15.70
C HIS A 165 -25.16 9.40 -14.88
N THR A 166 -25.36 10.22 -13.86
CA THR A 166 -24.33 10.48 -12.85
C THR A 166 -24.62 9.64 -11.61
N VAL A 167 -23.70 8.75 -11.27
CA VAL A 167 -23.86 7.73 -10.24
C VAL A 167 -22.84 7.94 -9.12
N ASN A 168 -23.24 7.65 -7.88
CA ASN A 168 -22.30 7.65 -6.76
C ASN A 168 -21.30 6.52 -6.91
N LEU A 169 -20.02 6.85 -6.71
CA LEU A 169 -18.93 5.88 -6.67
C LEU A 169 -18.64 5.52 -5.21
N GLU A 170 -18.73 4.24 -4.90
CA GLU A 170 -18.30 3.68 -3.62
C GLU A 170 -16.89 3.10 -3.82
N LEU A 171 -15.90 3.63 -3.11
CA LEU A 171 -14.51 3.17 -3.17
C LEU A 171 -14.24 2.17 -2.06
N ASN A 172 -13.45 1.15 -2.39
CA ASN A 172 -12.89 0.24 -1.39
C ASN A 172 -11.60 0.87 -0.84
N LEU A 173 -11.74 1.58 0.28
CA LEU A 173 -10.65 2.28 0.94
C LEU A 173 -10.19 1.52 2.17
N ASP A 174 -8.88 1.54 2.42
CA ASP A 174 -8.33 1.18 3.73
C ASP A 174 -8.88 2.15 4.79
N SER A 175 -9.00 1.69 6.04
CA SER A 175 -9.49 2.49 7.17
C SER A 175 -8.68 3.76 7.46
N LYS A 176 -7.47 3.84 6.91
CA LYS A 176 -6.57 4.98 6.97
C LYS A 176 -7.02 6.17 6.13
N PHE A 177 -7.88 5.94 5.16
CA PHE A 177 -8.34 6.95 4.22
C PHE A 177 -9.83 7.19 4.35
N LYS A 178 -10.23 8.42 4.12
CA LYS A 178 -11.63 8.83 4.06
C LYS A 178 -11.89 9.61 2.79
N LEU A 179 -13.06 9.42 2.19
CA LEU A 179 -13.53 10.31 1.14
C LEU A 179 -13.87 11.67 1.75
N SER A 180 -13.17 12.71 1.33
CA SER A 180 -13.44 14.09 1.76
C SER A 180 -14.72 14.63 1.13
N LYS A 181 -15.06 14.16 -0.08
CA LYS A 181 -16.26 14.52 -0.83
C LYS A 181 -16.86 13.27 -1.48
N LYS A 182 -18.19 13.27 -1.67
CA LYS A 182 -18.84 12.20 -2.43
C LYS A 182 -18.25 12.14 -3.83
N ALA A 183 -17.75 10.97 -4.20
CA ALA A 183 -17.27 10.70 -5.54
C ALA A 183 -18.47 10.33 -6.43
N THR A 184 -18.49 10.85 -7.65
CA THR A 184 -19.49 10.53 -8.66
C THR A 184 -18.82 10.24 -9.99
N VAL A 185 -19.42 9.38 -10.78
CA VAL A 185 -18.98 9.06 -12.13
C VAL A 185 -20.14 9.19 -13.10
N THR A 186 -19.86 9.69 -14.30
CA THR A 186 -20.86 9.76 -15.36
C THR A 186 -20.67 8.57 -16.29
N VAL A 187 -21.76 7.85 -16.48
CA VAL A 187 -21.84 6.69 -17.36
C VAL A 187 -22.94 6.87 -18.40
N ASP A 188 -22.76 6.27 -19.55
CA ASP A 188 -23.79 6.14 -20.57
C ASP A 188 -24.26 4.67 -20.61
N ILE A 189 -25.54 4.46 -20.33
CA ILE A 189 -26.17 3.15 -20.40
C ILE A 189 -26.74 2.98 -21.78
N VAL A 190 -26.29 1.97 -22.50
CA VAL A 190 -26.71 1.70 -23.88
C VAL A 190 -27.34 0.31 -23.98
N PRO A 191 -28.32 0.10 -24.90
CA PRO A 191 -28.84 -1.24 -25.15
C PRO A 191 -27.71 -2.18 -25.61
N ALA A 192 -27.67 -3.41 -25.09
CA ALA A 192 -26.63 -4.38 -25.39
C ALA A 192 -26.51 -4.75 -26.88
N ASP A 193 -27.60 -4.64 -27.63
CA ASP A 193 -27.63 -4.91 -29.10
C ASP A 193 -27.03 -3.76 -29.94
N SER A 194 -26.69 -2.61 -29.34
CA SER A 194 -26.13 -1.46 -30.07
C SER A 194 -24.63 -1.58 -30.39
N GLN A 195 -23.98 -2.64 -29.94
CA GLN A 195 -22.55 -2.85 -30.14
C GLN A 195 -22.19 -3.43 -31.55
N ASN A 196 -23.17 -3.83 -32.36
CA ASN A 196 -22.89 -4.51 -33.63
C ASN A 196 -23.03 -3.65 -34.90
N THR A 197 -23.03 -2.32 -34.81
CA THR A 197 -23.17 -1.45 -35.98
C THR A 197 -22.05 -0.43 -36.13
N GLN A 198 -20.79 -0.89 -36.04
CA GLN A 198 -19.71 -0.04 -36.54
C GLN A 198 -18.53 -0.84 -37.07
N SER A 199 -18.78 -1.59 -38.15
CA SER A 199 -17.75 -1.97 -39.11
C SER A 199 -18.34 -2.62 -40.36
N THR A 200 -19.16 -1.92 -41.12
CA THR A 200 -19.29 -2.15 -42.57
C THR A 200 -19.91 -0.92 -43.21
N GLY A 201 -19.07 -0.03 -43.61
CA GLY A 201 -19.48 1.14 -44.34
C GLY A 201 -18.38 1.62 -45.24
N SER A 202 -18.10 0.91 -46.29
CA SER A 202 -17.70 1.52 -47.55
C SER A 202 -17.48 0.43 -48.61
N SER A 203 -18.46 0.23 -49.46
CA SER A 203 -18.19 -0.12 -50.83
C SER A 203 -19.27 0.45 -51.72
N ALA A 204 -18.83 1.41 -52.43
CA ALA A 204 -19.56 2.12 -53.44
C ALA A 204 -20.11 1.18 -54.52
N SER A 205 -21.32 1.50 -54.94
CA SER A 205 -21.93 1.10 -56.20
C SER A 205 -20.97 1.16 -57.36
N ASN A 206 -20.93 0.11 -58.17
CA ASN A 206 -20.94 0.29 -59.59
C ASN A 206 -21.71 -0.84 -60.26
N LYS A 207 -22.78 -0.44 -60.89
CA LYS A 207 -23.68 -1.18 -61.75
C LYS A 207 -23.05 -1.27 -63.11
N THR A 208 -22.90 -2.47 -63.65
CA THR A 208 -23.01 -2.68 -65.14
C THR A 208 -23.34 -4.12 -65.38
N ASP A 209 -24.47 -4.30 -66.04
CA ASP A 209 -24.96 -5.50 -66.69
C ASP A 209 -23.97 -5.98 -67.75
N ILE A 210 -23.98 -7.29 -68.08
CA ILE A 210 -24.14 -7.96 -69.34
C ILE A 210 -23.67 -9.43 -69.21
N LYS A 211 -24.61 -10.34 -69.19
CA LYS A 211 -25.02 -11.41 -70.06
C LYS A 211 -23.98 -12.40 -70.65
N THR A 212 -24.29 -13.65 -70.42
CA THR A 212 -24.25 -14.79 -71.30
C THR A 212 -23.05 -15.73 -71.34
N GLU A 213 -23.40 -16.94 -70.92
CA GLU A 213 -23.13 -18.26 -71.55
C GLU A 213 -21.71 -18.81 -71.70
N GLY A 214 -21.63 -20.05 -71.28
CA GLY A 214 -20.89 -21.07 -71.99
C GLY A 214 -19.86 -21.86 -71.19
N LYS A 215 -20.30 -22.93 -70.52
CA LYS A 215 -20.03 -24.32 -70.88
C LYS A 215 -18.58 -24.84 -70.72
N THR A 216 -18.53 -25.88 -69.95
CA THR A 216 -17.80 -27.15 -70.09
C THR A 216 -16.34 -27.24 -69.63
N GLU A 217 -16.25 -28.21 -68.76
CA GLU A 217 -15.33 -29.38 -68.70
C GLU A 217 -13.87 -29.08 -68.44
N SER A 218 -13.42 -29.68 -67.44
CA SER A 218 -12.99 -31.07 -67.19
C SER A 218 -11.50 -31.13 -66.86
N THR A 219 -11.25 -31.87 -65.86
CA THR A 219 -10.19 -32.88 -65.80
C THR A 219 -8.89 -32.47 -65.14
N THR A 220 -8.75 -33.07 -64.02
CA THR A 220 -7.75 -34.06 -63.55
C THR A 220 -6.37 -33.59 -63.12
N GLU A 221 -6.16 -34.09 -61.96
CA GLU A 221 -4.97 -34.84 -61.52
C GLU A 221 -3.69 -34.00 -61.26
N LYS A 222 -3.07 -34.24 -60.30
CA LYS A 222 -2.50 -35.23 -59.40
C LYS A 222 -1.25 -34.70 -58.76
N GLU A 223 -1.14 -35.05 -57.52
CA GLU A 223 0.08 -35.59 -56.87
C GLU A 223 1.35 -34.72 -56.98
N ASP A 224 2.15 -34.61 -56.04
CA ASP A 224 2.66 -35.57 -55.05
C ASP A 224 3.66 -34.88 -54.13
N SER A 225 3.69 -35.40 -52.94
CA SER A 225 4.86 -35.73 -52.15
C SER A 225 5.82 -34.67 -51.66
N ALA A 226 5.81 -34.64 -50.43
CA ALA A 226 6.79 -35.27 -49.52
C ALA A 226 7.97 -34.39 -49.10
N LYS A 227 8.07 -34.38 -47.85
CA LYS A 227 9.09 -34.97 -46.99
C LYS A 227 10.01 -33.98 -46.29
N SER A 228 9.82 -33.98 -44.96
CA SER A 228 10.80 -34.29 -43.91
C SER A 228 12.09 -33.46 -43.96
N GLU A 229 12.57 -33.01 -42.84
CA GLU A 229 13.21 -33.63 -41.70
C GLU A 229 13.44 -32.52 -40.66
N GLU A 230 13.01 -32.59 -39.41
CA GLU A 230 13.72 -33.23 -38.27
C GLU A 230 15.20 -32.91 -38.16
N SER A 231 15.54 -32.29 -37.05
CA SER A 231 16.69 -32.51 -36.15
C SER A 231 16.65 -31.41 -35.10
N ASP A 232 16.30 -31.65 -33.88
CA ASP A 232 16.97 -32.43 -32.82
C ASP A 232 18.28 -31.83 -32.33
N SER A 233 18.37 -31.95 -31.05
CA SER A 233 19.51 -31.93 -30.13
C SER A 233 19.82 -30.60 -29.48
N GLU A 234 19.69 -30.64 -28.24
CA GLU A 234 20.37 -31.15 -27.03
C GLU A 234 20.95 -29.99 -26.23
N SER A 235 20.45 -29.79 -25.02
CA SER A 235 21.01 -30.25 -23.76
C SER A 235 22.48 -29.90 -23.49
N SER A 236 22.69 -29.15 -22.44
CA SER A 236 23.65 -29.42 -21.37
C SER A 236 23.59 -28.32 -20.30
N LYS A 237 23.16 -28.64 -19.20
CA LYS A 237 23.75 -28.86 -17.86
C LYS A 237 25.24 -28.58 -17.73
N THR A 238 25.58 -27.80 -16.72
CA THR A 238 26.60 -28.01 -15.66
C THR A 238 26.75 -26.68 -14.92
N ASP A 239 26.51 -26.56 -13.67
CA ASP A 239 27.06 -27.15 -12.44
C ASP A 239 28.23 -26.33 -11.88
N LYS A 240 28.05 -25.95 -10.61
CA LYS A 240 29.03 -25.75 -9.50
C LYS A 240 30.14 -24.71 -9.64
N SER A 241 30.34 -23.85 -8.70
CA SER A 241 31.08 -23.97 -7.44
C SER A 241 31.34 -22.58 -6.86
N ASN A 242 30.92 -22.27 -5.69
CA ASN A 242 31.64 -22.26 -4.44
C ASN A 242 33.09 -21.76 -4.51
N THR A 243 33.35 -20.59 -3.92
CA THR A 243 34.60 -20.38 -3.17
C THR A 243 34.47 -19.16 -2.25
N THR A 244 34.46 -19.46 -1.00
CA THR A 244 34.86 -18.66 0.15
C THR A 244 36.29 -18.15 -0.04
N THR A 245 36.54 -16.87 0.24
CA THR A 245 37.85 -16.43 0.72
C THR A 245 37.68 -15.29 1.71
N GLN A 246 37.89 -15.60 2.97
CA GLN A 246 38.37 -14.71 4.00
C GLN A 246 39.75 -14.18 3.64
N THR A 247 39.99 -12.92 3.90
CA THR A 247 41.33 -12.49 4.34
C THR A 247 41.21 -11.27 5.23
N SER A 248 41.71 -11.45 6.39
CA SER A 248 41.95 -10.56 7.51
C SER A 248 43.17 -9.64 7.29
N ALA A 249 43.24 -8.68 8.21
CA ALA A 249 44.44 -8.00 8.73
C ALA A 249 44.79 -6.68 8.00
N THR A 250 45.25 -5.62 8.57
CA THR A 250 45.70 -5.22 9.91
C THR A 250 46.18 -3.77 9.78
N ALA A 251 45.89 -3.01 10.82
CA ALA A 251 46.69 -1.91 11.40
C ALA A 251 47.32 -0.80 10.54
N ASN A 252 46.99 0.42 10.78
CA ASN A 252 47.85 1.35 11.51
C ASN A 252 47.01 2.43 12.17
#